data_fe13cf590786148c3b13e3c292905504
#
_entry.id   fe13cf590786148c3b13e3c292905504
#
_cell.length_a   1.000
_cell.length_b   1.000
_cell.length_c   1.000
_cell.angle_alpha   90.00
_cell.angle_beta   90.00
_cell.angle_gamma   90.00
#
_symmetry.space_group_name_H-M   'P 1'
#
loop_
_entity.id
_entity.type
_entity.pdbx_description
1 polymer ?
#
loop_
_entity_poly.entity_id
_entity_poly.type
_entity_poly.pdbx_seq_one_letter_code
_entity_poly.pdbx_strand_id
1 'polypeptide(L)'
;MYFFGINVKIINVGRVITLDNKDEKEIKKVTRKKKENNENEIKEKLKTEENKPLEKEVFKETKKDVINKDSNKTIIIIVVTALITTAIVLSMFYLFYINKAGTSGKLEFVKNVNITETGIADSVEKVVDSVVVVENYKNGKLISTGTGFVFKKDDKTSYILTNSHVVESGTEYNVIFTNNERVKATLVGNDTYSDVAVLSVDSSKVISVATLGSSESLRVGDTAFTVGAPLDASAYSWTVTRGIISGKNRKVEVSSASSSFVMNVLQTDAPINSGNSGGPLCNVNGEVIGITNMKISNTTVEGMGFAIPIETAIEYANKFINKEAIIRPYLGISMYDASSTILKKDGVYVVAVEENSSASKAGLKEGDVITKIDDVAIKNTSYFKYELYKHNVGDTVTLTYLRNNKEHKVTIKLVASNKNV
;
A
#
# COMPACT_ATOMS: atom_id res chain seq x y z
N MET A 1 18.64 -50.80 -14.72
CA MET A 1 19.26 -49.46 -14.83
C MET A 1 18.55 -48.73 -15.96
N TYR A 2 17.49 -47.99 -15.66
CA TYR A 2 16.63 -47.34 -16.64
C TYR A 2 16.90 -45.85 -16.58
N PHE A 3 17.35 -45.26 -17.70
CA PHE A 3 17.44 -43.83 -17.89
C PHE A 3 16.08 -43.31 -18.37
N PHE A 4 15.46 -42.41 -17.61
CA PHE A 4 14.28 -41.66 -18.04
C PHE A 4 14.73 -40.45 -18.87
N GLY A 5 14.36 -40.47 -20.15
CA GLY A 5 14.47 -39.30 -21.03
C GLY A 5 13.33 -38.35 -20.78
N ILE A 6 13.63 -37.09 -20.49
CA ILE A 6 12.65 -36.03 -20.32
C ILE A 6 12.36 -35.44 -21.72
N ASN A 7 11.15 -35.66 -22.21
CA ASN A 7 10.62 -34.99 -23.41
C ASN A 7 10.01 -33.65 -23.01
N VAL A 8 10.64 -32.54 -23.40
CA VAL A 8 10.04 -31.19 -23.26
C VAL A 8 9.22 -30.89 -24.51
N LYS A 9 7.91 -30.75 -24.34
CA LYS A 9 6.98 -30.33 -25.39
C LYS A 9 6.77 -28.83 -25.31
N ILE A 10 7.23 -28.08 -26.32
CA ILE A 10 6.89 -26.67 -26.49
C ILE A 10 5.74 -26.57 -27.50
N ILE A 11 4.60 -26.06 -27.07
CA ILE A 11 3.43 -25.83 -27.93
C ILE A 11 3.45 -24.35 -28.35
N ASN A 12 3.66 -24.13 -29.64
CA ASN A 12 3.38 -22.84 -30.26
C ASN A 12 2.29 -23.00 -31.32
N VAL A 13 1.41 -22.03 -31.40
CA VAL A 13 0.13 -22.06 -32.14
C VAL A 13 0.21 -22.83 -33.47
N GLY A 14 -0.31 -24.05 -33.47
CA GLY A 14 -0.66 -24.77 -34.67
C GLY A 14 0.36 -25.76 -35.24
N ARG A 15 1.56 -25.96 -34.65
CA ARG A 15 2.49 -27.05 -35.08
C ARG A 15 3.34 -27.57 -33.92
N VAL A 16 3.39 -28.89 -33.79
CA VAL A 16 4.33 -29.55 -32.86
C VAL A 16 5.65 -29.70 -33.60
N ILE A 17 6.72 -29.08 -33.07
CA ILE A 17 8.09 -29.27 -33.56
C ILE A 17 8.82 -30.11 -32.49
N THR A 18 9.27 -31.29 -32.91
CA THR A 18 10.18 -32.13 -32.12
C THR A 18 11.59 -31.79 -32.52
N LEU A 19 12.39 -31.28 -31.55
CA LEU A 19 13.83 -31.03 -31.78
C LEU A 19 14.63 -32.30 -31.51
N ASP A 20 15.44 -32.69 -32.46
CA ASP A 20 16.30 -33.88 -32.40
C ASP A 20 17.64 -33.50 -31.73
N ASN A 21 18.33 -34.47 -31.10
CA ASN A 21 19.58 -34.29 -30.36
C ASN A 21 20.73 -33.61 -31.12
N LYS A 22 20.59 -33.45 -32.44
CA LYS A 22 21.55 -32.73 -33.29
C LYS A 22 21.47 -31.22 -33.17
N ASP A 23 20.25 -30.70 -32.99
CA ASP A 23 19.99 -29.25 -32.95
C ASP A 23 20.46 -28.62 -31.64
N GLU A 24 20.42 -29.39 -30.53
CA GLU A 24 20.93 -28.93 -29.24
C GLU A 24 22.46 -28.71 -29.20
N LYS A 25 23.21 -29.47 -29.98
CA LYS A 25 24.67 -29.29 -30.11
C LYS A 25 25.03 -28.06 -30.97
N GLU A 26 24.24 -27.74 -31.98
CA GLU A 26 24.46 -26.52 -32.79
C GLU A 26 24.12 -25.24 -32.01
N ILE A 27 23.02 -25.24 -31.24
CA ILE A 27 22.64 -24.08 -30.40
C ILE A 27 23.73 -23.81 -29.35
N LYS A 28 24.27 -24.84 -28.68
CA LYS A 28 25.37 -24.71 -27.72
C LYS A 28 26.66 -24.17 -28.38
N LYS A 29 26.90 -24.53 -29.63
CA LYS A 29 28.11 -24.06 -30.40
C LYS A 29 27.99 -22.60 -30.82
N VAL A 30 26.79 -22.14 -31.19
CA VAL A 30 26.49 -20.74 -31.56
C VAL A 30 26.53 -19.83 -30.33
N THR A 31 26.01 -20.30 -29.18
CA THR A 31 26.01 -19.54 -27.92
C THR A 31 27.44 -19.38 -27.36
N ARG A 32 28.29 -20.41 -27.54
CA ARG A 32 29.69 -20.36 -27.11
C ARG A 32 30.53 -19.42 -27.98
N LYS A 33 30.34 -19.40 -29.30
CA LYS A 33 30.98 -18.45 -30.22
C LYS A 33 30.56 -17.00 -29.98
N LYS A 34 29.30 -16.74 -29.63
CA LYS A 34 28.83 -15.40 -29.26
C LYS A 34 29.43 -14.90 -27.96
N LYS A 35 29.70 -15.78 -27.00
CA LYS A 35 30.33 -15.43 -25.73
C LYS A 35 31.80 -15.11 -25.88
N GLU A 36 32.54 -15.89 -26.70
CA GLU A 36 33.96 -15.65 -27.01
C GLU A 36 34.18 -14.37 -27.79
N ASN A 37 33.29 -14.02 -28.75
CA ASN A 37 33.38 -12.78 -29.49
C ASN A 37 33.13 -11.54 -28.62
N ASN A 38 32.19 -11.60 -27.67
CA ASN A 38 31.93 -10.50 -26.72
C ASN A 38 33.11 -10.27 -25.75
N GLU A 39 33.76 -11.35 -25.27
CA GLU A 39 34.94 -11.23 -24.40
C GLU A 39 36.15 -10.65 -25.11
N ASN A 40 36.33 -10.91 -26.42
CA ASN A 40 37.40 -10.35 -27.20
C ASN A 40 37.18 -8.86 -27.52
N GLU A 41 35.92 -8.45 -27.80
CA GLU A 41 35.59 -7.05 -28.05
C GLU A 41 35.75 -6.16 -26.78
N ILE A 42 35.50 -6.71 -25.60
CA ILE A 42 35.73 -6.04 -24.31
C ILE A 42 37.24 -5.91 -24.02
N LYS A 43 38.05 -6.93 -24.35
CA LYS A 43 39.49 -6.88 -24.16
C LYS A 43 40.19 -5.92 -25.12
N GLU A 44 39.65 -5.73 -26.31
CA GLU A 44 40.19 -4.76 -27.29
C GLU A 44 39.86 -3.31 -26.90
N LYS A 45 38.69 -3.05 -26.35
CA LYS A 45 38.28 -1.72 -25.81
C LYS A 45 39.09 -1.33 -24.56
N LEU A 46 39.47 -2.27 -23.71
CA LEU A 46 40.32 -2.01 -22.55
C LEU A 46 41.79 -1.73 -22.87
N LYS A 47 42.30 -2.21 -24.00
CA LYS A 47 43.67 -1.92 -24.43
C LYS A 47 43.85 -0.56 -25.11
N THR A 48 42.79 0.08 -25.56
CA THR A 48 42.82 1.38 -26.25
C THR A 48 42.77 2.58 -25.31
N GLU A 49 42.48 2.39 -24.03
CA GLU A 49 42.44 3.49 -23.05
C GLU A 49 43.74 3.70 -22.24
N GLU A 50 44.69 2.77 -22.33
CA GLU A 50 45.94 2.82 -21.53
C GLU A 50 47.09 3.63 -22.14
N ASN A 51 46.93 4.24 -23.32
CA ASN A 51 48.02 5.00 -23.99
C ASN A 51 47.62 6.43 -24.34
N LYS A 52 47.48 7.29 -23.34
CA LYS A 52 47.62 8.75 -23.53
C LYS A 52 48.62 9.30 -22.53
N PRO A 53 49.66 10.01 -23.02
CA PRO A 53 50.71 10.59 -22.15
C PRO A 53 50.19 11.84 -21.43
N LEU A 54 50.48 11.92 -20.16
CA LEU A 54 50.29 13.10 -19.33
C LEU A 54 51.38 14.13 -19.66
N GLU A 55 51.01 15.25 -20.26
CA GLU A 55 51.86 16.44 -20.35
C GLU A 55 52.03 17.11 -18.99
N LYS A 56 53.25 17.24 -18.57
CA LYS A 56 53.67 18.01 -17.38
C LYS A 56 53.82 19.48 -17.79
N GLU A 57 52.96 20.34 -17.32
CA GLU A 57 53.20 21.77 -17.29
C GLU A 57 54.07 22.15 -16.08
N VAL A 58 55.21 22.79 -16.46
CA VAL A 58 56.20 23.33 -15.53
C VAL A 58 55.80 24.74 -15.10
N PHE A 59 55.50 24.92 -13.82
CA PHE A 59 55.36 26.27 -13.27
C PHE A 59 56.71 26.89 -12.99
N LYS A 60 57.01 28.00 -13.67
CA LYS A 60 58.14 28.91 -13.37
C LYS A 60 57.76 29.88 -12.28
N GLU A 61 58.52 29.87 -11.20
CA GLU A 61 58.53 30.93 -10.18
C GLU A 61 59.04 32.25 -10.75
N THR A 62 58.33 33.32 -10.45
CA THR A 62 58.92 34.66 -10.48
C THR A 62 58.54 35.34 -9.14
N LYS A 63 59.58 35.51 -8.30
CA LYS A 63 59.59 36.45 -7.19
C LYS A 63 59.63 37.87 -7.71
N LYS A 64 58.79 38.74 -7.15
CA LYS A 64 59.17 40.12 -6.83
C LYS A 64 58.26 40.75 -5.78
N ASP A 65 58.91 41.20 -4.75
CA ASP A 65 58.39 41.93 -3.58
C ASP A 65 57.75 43.26 -3.98
N VAL A 66 56.60 43.58 -3.42
CA VAL A 66 56.24 44.95 -3.01
C VAL A 66 55.40 44.87 -1.75
N ILE A 67 55.98 45.29 -0.66
CA ILE A 67 55.34 45.62 0.60
C ILE A 67 54.61 46.95 0.42
N ASN A 68 53.35 47.10 0.66
CA ASN A 68 52.80 48.03 1.62
C ASN A 68 51.28 48.21 1.62
N LYS A 69 50.71 48.28 2.83
CA LYS A 69 49.59 49.12 3.24
C LYS A 69 48.20 48.74 2.69
N ASP A 70 47.70 47.56 3.06
CA ASP A 70 46.25 47.32 3.24
C ASP A 70 45.98 46.06 4.06
N SER A 71 46.84 45.80 5.08
CA SER A 71 46.77 44.63 5.94
C SER A 71 45.40 44.50 6.67
N ASN A 72 44.84 45.63 7.07
CA ASN A 72 43.56 45.60 7.80
C ASN A 72 42.34 45.30 6.90
N LYS A 73 42.36 45.78 5.65
CA LYS A 73 41.25 45.47 4.71
C LYS A 73 41.29 44.01 4.29
N THR A 74 42.49 43.46 4.02
CA THR A 74 42.65 42.06 3.66
C THR A 74 42.23 41.13 4.81
N ILE A 75 42.59 41.48 6.07
CA ILE A 75 42.17 40.71 7.24
C ILE A 75 40.63 40.78 7.43
N ILE A 76 40.00 41.94 7.21
CA ILE A 76 38.53 42.10 7.27
C ILE A 76 37.88 41.29 6.19
N ILE A 77 38.40 41.27 4.96
CA ILE A 77 37.87 40.45 3.86
C ILE A 77 37.98 38.96 4.21
N ILE A 78 39.11 38.49 4.71
CA ILE A 78 39.29 37.09 5.13
C ILE A 78 38.33 36.71 6.25
N VAL A 79 38.14 37.56 7.24
CA VAL A 79 37.21 37.30 8.35
C VAL A 79 35.74 37.28 7.86
N VAL A 80 35.39 38.24 7.00
CA VAL A 80 34.02 38.28 6.41
C VAL A 80 33.76 37.10 5.53
N THR A 81 34.71 36.70 4.68
CA THR A 81 34.54 35.48 3.85
C THR A 81 34.49 34.21 4.68
N ALA A 82 35.28 34.11 5.75
CA ALA A 82 35.22 32.99 6.70
C ALA A 82 33.86 32.92 7.42
N LEU A 83 33.31 34.06 7.84
CA LEU A 83 31.97 34.12 8.48
C LEU A 83 30.85 33.74 7.49
N ILE A 84 30.94 34.23 6.25
CA ILE A 84 29.96 33.89 5.20
C ILE A 84 30.02 32.39 4.84
N THR A 85 31.23 31.85 4.69
CA THR A 85 31.38 30.40 4.40
C THR A 85 30.90 29.53 5.54
N THR A 86 31.18 29.95 6.80
CA THR A 86 30.71 29.25 8.00
C THR A 86 29.18 29.30 8.07
N ALA A 87 28.57 30.46 7.80
CA ALA A 87 27.11 30.62 7.78
C ALA A 87 26.46 29.76 6.67
N ILE A 88 27.07 29.66 5.49
CA ILE A 88 26.60 28.80 4.38
C ILE A 88 26.70 27.33 4.78
N VAL A 89 27.83 26.90 5.37
CA VAL A 89 28.01 25.52 5.83
C VAL A 89 27.01 25.17 6.94
N LEU A 90 26.82 26.08 7.91
CA LEU A 90 25.82 25.88 8.97
C LEU A 90 24.39 25.86 8.43
N SER A 91 24.09 26.70 7.44
CA SER A 91 22.79 26.70 6.75
C SER A 91 22.56 25.40 5.97
N MET A 92 23.58 24.91 5.24
CA MET A 92 23.52 23.61 4.57
C MET A 92 23.37 22.45 5.57
N PHE A 93 24.10 22.52 6.68
CA PHE A 93 23.98 21.52 7.75
C PHE A 93 22.62 21.56 8.42
N TYR A 94 22.06 22.76 8.64
CA TYR A 94 20.72 22.97 9.17
C TYR A 94 19.63 22.47 8.20
N LEU A 95 19.75 22.77 6.91
CA LEU A 95 18.85 22.25 5.87
C LEU A 95 18.96 20.72 5.73
N PHE A 96 20.19 20.18 5.84
CA PHE A 96 20.41 18.74 5.84
C PHE A 96 19.81 18.07 7.10
N TYR A 97 19.94 18.74 8.26
CA TYR A 97 19.38 18.26 9.52
C TYR A 97 17.85 18.35 9.57
N ILE A 98 17.27 19.44 9.03
CA ILE A 98 15.80 19.57 8.89
C ILE A 98 15.25 18.56 7.88
N ASN A 99 15.91 18.38 6.72
CA ASN A 99 15.52 17.33 5.78
C ASN A 99 15.64 15.92 6.40
N LYS A 100 16.59 15.69 7.27
CA LYS A 100 16.76 14.42 7.98
C LYS A 100 15.85 14.27 9.19
N ALA A 101 15.50 15.37 9.87
CA ALA A 101 14.54 15.38 10.98
C ALA A 101 13.08 15.36 10.50
N GLY A 102 12.81 15.79 9.25
CA GLY A 102 11.50 15.70 8.60
C GLY A 102 11.19 14.34 7.97
N THR A 103 12.15 13.42 7.91
CA THR A 103 11.91 11.99 7.62
C THR A 103 11.54 11.26 8.92
N SER A 104 10.44 11.67 9.53
CA SER A 104 9.62 10.78 10.35
C SER A 104 9.37 9.54 9.48
N GLY A 105 9.95 8.40 9.87
CA GLY A 105 10.09 7.18 9.10
C GLY A 105 8.96 6.91 8.10
N LYS A 106 9.10 7.43 6.91
CA LYS A 106 8.33 6.93 5.77
C LYS A 106 8.67 5.46 5.67
N LEU A 107 7.68 4.62 5.86
CA LEU A 107 7.81 3.19 5.59
C LEU A 107 8.24 3.05 4.12
N GLU A 108 9.45 2.54 3.91
CA GLU A 108 9.94 2.26 2.56
C GLU A 108 9.42 0.89 2.15
N PHE A 109 8.70 0.87 1.04
CA PHE A 109 8.26 -0.37 0.41
C PHE A 109 9.44 -0.95 -0.38
N VAL A 110 9.64 -2.26 -0.26
CA VAL A 110 10.58 -2.98 -1.12
C VAL A 110 10.01 -2.99 -2.54
N LYS A 111 10.55 -2.12 -3.42
CA LYS A 111 10.04 -1.91 -4.77
C LYS A 111 10.42 -3.00 -5.78
N ASN A 112 11.47 -3.77 -5.51
CA ASN A 112 11.96 -4.81 -6.41
C ASN A 112 12.02 -6.14 -5.68
N VAL A 113 10.97 -6.93 -5.80
CA VAL A 113 10.94 -8.29 -5.26
C VAL A 113 11.30 -9.25 -6.39
N ASN A 114 12.52 -9.80 -6.35
CA ASN A 114 12.82 -11.01 -7.11
C ASN A 114 12.18 -12.20 -6.37
N ILE A 115 11.01 -12.60 -6.83
CA ILE A 115 10.27 -13.74 -6.28
C ILE A 115 11.02 -15.02 -6.71
N THR A 116 11.84 -15.56 -5.82
CA THR A 116 12.28 -16.94 -5.90
C THR A 116 11.24 -17.78 -5.15
N GLU A 117 10.66 -18.79 -5.80
CA GLU A 117 9.81 -19.77 -5.11
C GLU A 117 10.68 -20.57 -4.12
N THR A 118 10.87 -20.03 -2.94
CA THR A 118 11.33 -20.78 -1.77
C THR A 118 10.13 -21.51 -1.15
N GLY A 119 10.34 -22.61 -0.45
CA GLY A 119 9.26 -23.31 0.22
C GLY A 119 8.47 -22.36 1.11
N ILE A 120 7.13 -22.49 1.11
CA ILE A 120 6.24 -21.58 1.87
C ILE A 120 6.53 -21.61 3.38
N ALA A 121 7.13 -22.71 3.89
CA ALA A 121 7.48 -22.85 5.30
C ALA A 121 8.49 -21.78 5.75
N ASP A 122 9.57 -21.57 4.97
CA ASP A 122 10.58 -20.54 5.28
C ASP A 122 9.98 -19.13 5.27
N SER A 123 8.98 -18.91 4.42
CA SER A 123 8.29 -17.61 4.33
C SER A 123 7.34 -17.39 5.50
N VAL A 124 6.70 -18.47 5.99
CA VAL A 124 5.86 -18.42 7.20
C VAL A 124 6.72 -18.15 8.43
N GLU A 125 7.88 -18.78 8.58
CA GLU A 125 8.79 -18.54 9.69
C GLU A 125 9.24 -17.08 9.79
N LYS A 126 9.39 -16.38 8.66
CA LYS A 126 9.78 -14.97 8.65
C LYS A 126 8.68 -14.03 9.18
N VAL A 127 7.41 -14.42 9.06
CA VAL A 127 6.31 -13.52 9.37
C VAL A 127 5.53 -13.89 10.62
N VAL A 128 5.52 -15.18 11.01
CA VAL A 128 4.64 -15.70 12.06
C VAL A 128 4.81 -14.95 13.40
N ASP A 129 6.03 -14.65 13.81
CA ASP A 129 6.32 -13.96 15.07
C ASP A 129 5.94 -12.47 15.09
N SER A 130 5.58 -11.93 13.94
CA SER A 130 4.99 -10.59 13.86
C SER A 130 3.47 -10.59 13.97
N VAL A 131 2.83 -11.76 13.85
CA VAL A 131 1.36 -11.91 13.86
C VAL A 131 0.86 -12.05 15.29
N VAL A 132 -0.26 -11.43 15.57
CA VAL A 132 -0.90 -11.45 16.89
C VAL A 132 -2.39 -11.78 16.76
N VAL A 133 -2.93 -12.45 17.79
CA VAL A 133 -4.39 -12.51 18.00
C VAL A 133 -4.82 -11.17 18.57
N VAL A 134 -5.91 -10.59 18.07
CA VAL A 134 -6.52 -9.38 18.60
C VAL A 134 -7.81 -9.77 19.33
N GLU A 135 -7.91 -9.42 20.60
CA GLU A 135 -9.09 -9.58 21.41
C GLU A 135 -9.73 -8.23 21.70
N ASN A 136 -11.01 -8.13 21.43
CA ASN A 136 -11.81 -6.92 21.62
C ASN A 136 -12.84 -7.14 22.74
N TYR A 137 -12.80 -6.30 23.77
CA TYR A 137 -13.64 -6.39 24.95
C TYR A 137 -14.52 -5.14 25.10
N LYS A 138 -15.73 -5.37 25.63
CA LYS A 138 -16.66 -4.32 26.07
C LYS A 138 -17.22 -4.68 27.43
N ASN A 139 -17.05 -3.78 28.41
CA ASN A 139 -17.49 -4.00 29.79
C ASN A 139 -16.96 -5.34 30.37
N GLY A 140 -15.67 -5.64 30.13
CA GLY A 140 -15.03 -6.88 30.59
C GLY A 140 -15.45 -8.15 29.86
N LYS A 141 -16.34 -8.08 28.87
CA LYS A 141 -16.81 -9.23 28.08
C LYS A 141 -16.14 -9.22 26.71
N LEU A 142 -15.56 -10.35 26.29
CA LEU A 142 -15.03 -10.56 24.95
C LEU A 142 -16.19 -10.48 23.93
N ILE A 143 -16.10 -9.57 22.98
CA ILE A 143 -17.13 -9.35 21.95
C ILE A 143 -16.71 -9.76 20.56
N SER A 144 -15.40 -9.71 20.25
CA SER A 144 -14.84 -10.23 19.00
C SER A 144 -13.38 -10.61 19.14
N THR A 145 -12.92 -11.48 18.26
CA THR A 145 -11.51 -11.83 18.05
C THR A 145 -11.17 -11.73 16.58
N GLY A 146 -9.92 -11.45 16.30
CA GLY A 146 -9.37 -11.43 14.95
C GLY A 146 -7.86 -11.56 14.99
N THR A 147 -7.23 -11.21 13.90
CA THR A 147 -5.78 -11.22 13.74
C THR A 147 -5.27 -9.81 13.51
N GLY A 148 -4.01 -9.56 13.87
CA GLY A 148 -3.26 -8.38 13.52
C GLY A 148 -1.81 -8.75 13.27
N PHE A 149 -1.01 -7.79 12.86
CA PHE A 149 0.43 -7.97 12.74
C PHE A 149 1.18 -6.69 13.06
N VAL A 150 2.34 -6.83 13.70
CA VAL A 150 3.22 -5.71 14.00
C VAL A 150 3.88 -5.26 12.71
N PHE A 151 3.64 -4.01 12.31
CA PHE A 151 4.18 -3.45 11.06
C PHE A 151 5.21 -2.34 11.27
N LYS A 152 5.26 -1.79 12.49
CA LYS A 152 6.20 -0.73 12.86
C LYS A 152 6.59 -0.86 14.33
N LYS A 153 7.88 -0.65 14.64
CA LYS A 153 8.43 -0.63 15.99
C LYS A 153 9.29 0.61 16.17
N ASP A 154 8.91 1.45 17.12
CA ASP A 154 9.72 2.57 17.61
C ASP A 154 10.33 2.18 18.96
N ASP A 155 11.15 3.05 19.57
CA ASP A 155 11.87 2.74 20.82
C ASP A 155 10.95 2.31 21.98
N LYS A 156 9.78 2.93 22.12
CA LYS A 156 8.83 2.68 23.22
C LYS A 156 7.51 2.10 22.78
N THR A 157 7.10 2.36 21.55
CA THR A 157 5.77 2.04 21.05
C THR A 157 5.86 1.27 19.74
N SER A 158 5.19 0.14 19.66
CA SER A 158 5.03 -0.60 18.43
C SER A 158 3.58 -0.57 17.98
N TYR A 159 3.38 -0.66 16.66
CA TYR A 159 2.09 -0.50 16.04
C TYR A 159 1.68 -1.78 15.32
N ILE A 160 0.42 -2.12 15.48
CA ILE A 160 -0.21 -3.33 14.95
C ILE A 160 -1.32 -2.92 14.02
N LEU A 161 -1.30 -3.44 12.79
CA LEU A 161 -2.41 -3.34 11.84
C LEU A 161 -3.41 -4.46 12.08
N THR A 162 -4.69 -4.11 11.97
CA THR A 162 -5.83 -5.04 11.95
C THR A 162 -7.00 -4.40 11.20
N ASN A 163 -8.15 -5.07 11.10
CA ASN A 163 -9.35 -4.46 10.55
C ASN A 163 -10.12 -3.62 11.57
N SER A 164 -10.82 -2.59 11.09
CA SER A 164 -11.69 -1.75 11.92
C SER A 164 -12.83 -2.56 12.56
N HIS A 165 -13.43 -3.49 11.82
CA HIS A 165 -14.51 -4.33 12.36
C HIS A 165 -14.06 -5.28 13.49
N VAL A 166 -12.77 -5.62 13.56
CA VAL A 166 -12.21 -6.44 14.66
C VAL A 166 -12.23 -5.67 15.98
N VAL A 167 -11.99 -4.35 15.93
CA VAL A 167 -11.96 -3.48 17.12
C VAL A 167 -13.25 -2.69 17.34
N GLU A 168 -14.26 -2.92 16.50
CA GLU A 168 -15.52 -2.18 16.52
C GLU A 168 -16.26 -2.33 17.87
N SER A 169 -16.82 -1.23 18.35
CA SER A 169 -17.61 -1.15 19.59
C SER A 169 -16.88 -1.54 20.88
N GLY A 170 -15.59 -1.85 20.84
CA GLY A 170 -14.77 -2.20 22.00
C GLY A 170 -14.38 -1.00 22.85
N THR A 171 -14.05 -1.30 24.11
CA THR A 171 -13.48 -0.32 25.06
C THR A 171 -12.12 -0.75 25.60
N GLU A 172 -11.78 -2.03 25.45
CA GLU A 172 -10.53 -2.61 25.91
C GLU A 172 -10.03 -3.59 24.85
N TYR A 173 -8.71 -3.59 24.62
CA TYR A 173 -8.08 -4.43 23.60
C TYR A 173 -6.88 -5.14 24.20
N ASN A 174 -6.73 -6.43 23.91
CA ASN A 174 -5.53 -7.18 24.18
C ASN A 174 -5.01 -7.81 22.89
N VAL A 175 -3.72 -8.05 22.85
CA VAL A 175 -3.09 -8.85 21.81
C VAL A 175 -2.34 -10.02 22.43
N ILE A 176 -2.35 -11.16 21.74
CA ILE A 176 -1.62 -12.35 22.18
C ILE A 176 -0.56 -12.64 21.12
N PHE A 177 0.70 -12.72 21.56
CA PHE A 177 1.85 -13.03 20.72
C PHE A 177 2.08 -14.55 20.61
N THR A 178 2.98 -14.98 19.71
CA THR A 178 3.30 -16.41 19.49
C THR A 178 3.84 -17.12 20.72
N ASN A 179 4.45 -16.40 21.65
CA ASN A 179 4.89 -16.91 22.96
C ASN A 179 3.75 -17.04 24.00
N ASN A 180 2.48 -16.85 23.60
CA ASN A 180 1.28 -16.80 24.44
C ASN A 180 1.26 -15.64 25.45
N GLU A 181 2.13 -14.62 25.32
CA GLU A 181 2.06 -13.45 26.16
C GLU A 181 0.86 -12.59 25.73
N ARG A 182 -0.05 -12.32 26.68
CA ARG A 182 -1.19 -11.40 26.50
C ARG A 182 -0.77 -10.00 26.93
N VAL A 183 -0.85 -9.05 26.01
CA VAL A 183 -0.41 -7.67 26.20
C VAL A 183 -1.59 -6.73 25.97
N LYS A 184 -1.79 -5.76 26.89
CA LYS A 184 -2.80 -4.72 26.71
C LYS A 184 -2.41 -3.82 25.53
N ALA A 185 -3.36 -3.58 24.64
CA ALA A 185 -3.21 -2.70 23.50
C ALA A 185 -4.08 -1.45 23.63
N THR A 186 -3.66 -0.39 22.95
CA THR A 186 -4.41 0.89 22.89
C THR A 186 -4.79 1.16 21.44
N LEU A 187 -6.05 1.51 21.20
CA LEU A 187 -6.50 1.92 19.86
C LEU A 187 -5.89 3.29 19.53
N VAL A 188 -5.10 3.35 18.46
CA VAL A 188 -4.50 4.58 17.93
C VAL A 188 -5.48 5.30 17.02
N GLY A 189 -6.16 4.54 16.17
CA GLY A 189 -7.20 5.02 15.28
C GLY A 189 -7.79 3.89 14.45
N ASN A 190 -8.97 4.14 13.93
CA ASN A 190 -9.64 3.23 13.00
C ASN A 190 -10.53 4.01 12.04
N ASP A 191 -10.82 3.40 10.92
CA ASP A 191 -11.73 3.92 9.92
C ASP A 191 -12.61 2.82 9.35
N THR A 192 -13.91 2.97 9.51
CA THR A 192 -14.88 1.97 9.11
C THR A 192 -15.01 1.83 7.60
N TYR A 193 -14.76 2.91 6.84
CA TYR A 193 -14.86 2.88 5.38
C TYR A 193 -13.71 2.12 4.73
N SER A 194 -12.48 2.34 5.18
CA SER A 194 -11.32 1.59 4.71
C SER A 194 -11.17 0.23 5.38
N ASP A 195 -11.91 0.01 6.46
CA ASP A 195 -11.83 -1.14 7.34
C ASP A 195 -10.42 -1.42 7.89
N VAL A 196 -9.68 -0.34 8.19
CA VAL A 196 -8.33 -0.37 8.75
C VAL A 196 -8.36 0.15 10.18
N ALA A 197 -7.63 -0.52 11.08
CA ALA A 197 -7.38 -0.06 12.43
C ALA A 197 -5.91 -0.23 12.81
N VAL A 198 -5.44 0.63 13.71
CA VAL A 198 -4.10 0.57 14.30
C VAL A 198 -4.23 0.48 15.82
N LEU A 199 -3.61 -0.54 16.38
CA LEU A 199 -3.39 -0.68 17.81
C LEU A 199 -1.92 -0.35 18.13
N SER A 200 -1.64 0.04 19.38
CA SER A 200 -0.29 0.21 19.88
C SER A 200 -0.05 -0.61 21.14
N VAL A 201 1.19 -1.08 21.29
CA VAL A 201 1.68 -1.83 22.45
C VAL A 201 3.07 -1.34 22.86
N ASP A 202 3.54 -1.73 24.04
CA ASP A 202 4.91 -1.52 24.47
C ASP A 202 5.88 -2.30 23.58
N SER A 203 6.90 -1.62 23.05
CA SER A 203 7.89 -2.22 22.14
C SER A 203 8.72 -3.34 22.78
N SER A 204 8.86 -3.34 24.11
CA SER A 204 9.58 -4.39 24.85
C SER A 204 8.90 -5.76 24.75
N LYS A 205 7.60 -5.79 24.39
CA LYS A 205 6.77 -6.98 24.26
C LYS A 205 6.78 -7.58 22.86
N VAL A 206 7.25 -6.82 21.89
CA VAL A 206 7.20 -7.22 20.47
C VAL A 206 8.34 -8.16 20.12
N ILE A 207 7.98 -9.34 19.59
CA ILE A 207 8.90 -10.41 19.19
C ILE A 207 9.51 -10.07 17.83
N SER A 208 8.70 -9.77 16.83
CA SER A 208 9.14 -9.49 15.47
C SER A 208 8.26 -8.42 14.81
N VAL A 209 8.76 -7.85 13.73
CA VAL A 209 8.06 -6.87 12.89
C VAL A 209 7.95 -7.43 11.48
N ALA A 210 6.76 -7.39 10.90
CA ALA A 210 6.53 -7.86 9.54
C ALA A 210 7.26 -6.99 8.51
N THR A 211 7.84 -7.62 7.52
CA THR A 211 8.35 -6.94 6.33
C THR A 211 7.18 -6.61 5.41
N LEU A 212 7.08 -5.35 5.01
CA LEU A 212 6.04 -4.90 4.08
C LEU A 212 6.54 -5.07 2.64
N GLY A 213 5.74 -5.74 1.83
CA GLY A 213 5.93 -5.85 0.39
C GLY A 213 5.14 -4.78 -0.39
N SER A 214 4.84 -5.07 -1.65
CA SER A 214 4.02 -4.22 -2.50
C SER A 214 2.93 -5.01 -3.22
N SER A 215 1.69 -4.54 -3.13
CA SER A 215 0.57 -5.10 -3.88
C SER A 215 0.57 -4.66 -5.35
N GLU A 216 1.26 -3.59 -5.69
CA GLU A 216 1.32 -3.05 -7.06
C GLU A 216 2.08 -3.98 -8.01
N SER A 217 3.17 -4.60 -7.52
CA SER A 217 4.04 -5.49 -8.30
C SER A 217 3.48 -6.89 -8.51
N LEU A 218 2.41 -7.28 -7.80
CA LEU A 218 1.79 -8.59 -7.89
C LEU A 218 1.21 -8.87 -9.28
N ARG A 219 1.23 -10.15 -9.66
CA ARG A 219 0.55 -10.67 -10.83
C ARG A 219 -0.54 -11.65 -10.42
N VAL A 220 -1.59 -11.73 -11.18
CA VAL A 220 -2.58 -12.81 -11.02
C VAL A 220 -1.87 -14.15 -11.26
N GLY A 221 -2.05 -15.09 -10.32
CA GLY A 221 -1.36 -16.38 -10.30
C GLY A 221 -0.16 -16.44 -9.36
N ASP A 222 0.35 -15.31 -8.85
CA ASP A 222 1.43 -15.31 -7.84
C ASP A 222 0.93 -15.98 -6.56
N THR A 223 1.75 -16.84 -5.97
CA THR A 223 1.43 -17.53 -4.71
C THR A 223 1.29 -16.53 -3.57
N ALA A 224 0.24 -16.72 -2.77
CA ALA A 224 0.00 -15.94 -1.56
C ALA A 224 -0.42 -16.86 -0.41
N PHE A 225 -0.12 -16.44 0.83
CA PHE A 225 -0.55 -17.14 2.04
C PHE A 225 -0.97 -16.13 3.11
N THR A 226 -1.75 -16.58 4.08
CA THR A 226 -2.10 -15.79 5.26
C THR A 226 -1.83 -16.59 6.53
N VAL A 227 -1.53 -15.86 7.61
CA VAL A 227 -1.38 -16.40 8.96
C VAL A 227 -2.43 -15.74 9.83
N GLY A 228 -3.13 -16.53 10.64
CA GLY A 228 -4.19 -16.01 11.51
C GLY A 228 -4.60 -16.97 12.61
N ALA A 229 -5.60 -16.55 13.37
CA ALA A 229 -6.16 -17.31 14.49
C ALA A 229 -7.66 -17.55 14.26
N PRO A 230 -8.05 -18.47 13.37
CA PRO A 230 -9.45 -18.73 13.07
C PRO A 230 -10.16 -19.41 14.25
N LEU A 231 -11.44 -19.06 14.47
CA LEU A 231 -12.42 -19.67 15.35
C LEU A 231 -12.11 -19.62 16.85
N ASP A 232 -11.04 -20.23 17.32
CA ASP A 232 -10.61 -20.27 18.70
C ASP A 232 -9.11 -20.00 18.79
N ALA A 233 -8.78 -18.82 19.34
CA ALA A 233 -7.41 -18.37 19.48
C ALA A 233 -6.54 -19.33 20.31
N SER A 234 -7.14 -20.09 21.23
CA SER A 234 -6.40 -21.05 22.06
C SER A 234 -6.07 -22.36 21.34
N ALA A 235 -6.94 -22.77 20.41
CA ALA A 235 -6.85 -24.06 19.72
C ALA A 235 -6.24 -23.94 18.30
N TYR A 236 -6.47 -22.83 17.63
CA TYR A 236 -6.16 -22.67 16.19
C TYR A 236 -5.33 -21.43 15.86
N SER A 237 -4.66 -20.82 16.84
CA SER A 237 -3.72 -19.73 16.61
C SER A 237 -2.64 -20.15 15.61
N TRP A 238 -2.22 -19.18 14.78
CA TRP A 238 -1.13 -19.36 13.82
C TRP A 238 -1.44 -20.33 12.69
N THR A 239 -2.74 -20.51 12.39
CA THR A 239 -3.16 -21.28 11.22
C THR A 239 -2.73 -20.57 9.94
N VAL A 240 -2.10 -21.34 9.05
CA VAL A 240 -1.64 -20.86 7.75
C VAL A 240 -2.56 -21.41 6.67
N THR A 241 -3.02 -20.53 5.78
CA THR A 241 -3.70 -20.96 4.56
C THR A 241 -2.95 -20.42 3.34
N ARG A 242 -2.94 -21.21 2.24
CA ARG A 242 -2.22 -20.88 1.01
C ARG A 242 -3.17 -20.87 -0.18
N GLY A 243 -2.90 -19.98 -1.11
CA GLY A 243 -3.56 -19.87 -2.41
C GLY A 243 -2.73 -19.02 -3.36
N ILE A 244 -3.40 -18.33 -4.26
CA ILE A 244 -2.80 -17.42 -5.23
C ILE A 244 -3.51 -16.05 -5.19
N ILE A 245 -2.92 -15.06 -5.82
CA ILE A 245 -3.61 -13.83 -6.18
C ILE A 245 -4.53 -14.12 -7.36
N SER A 246 -5.83 -14.23 -7.09
CA SER A 246 -6.86 -14.53 -8.09
C SER A 246 -7.33 -13.28 -8.85
N GLY A 247 -7.06 -12.09 -8.31
CA GLY A 247 -7.40 -10.82 -8.95
C GLY A 247 -6.81 -9.61 -8.23
N LYS A 248 -6.67 -8.53 -8.98
CA LYS A 248 -6.22 -7.22 -8.48
C LYS A 248 -7.26 -6.17 -8.84
N ASN A 249 -7.26 -5.07 -8.09
CA ASN A 249 -8.14 -3.93 -8.33
C ASN A 249 -9.62 -4.34 -8.46
N ARG A 250 -10.06 -5.27 -7.61
CA ARG A 250 -11.44 -5.70 -7.58
C ARG A 250 -12.28 -4.70 -6.78
N LYS A 251 -13.26 -4.08 -7.44
CA LYS A 251 -14.26 -3.23 -6.77
C LYS A 251 -15.35 -4.14 -6.21
N VAL A 252 -15.35 -4.33 -4.90
CA VAL A 252 -16.31 -5.18 -4.19
C VAL A 252 -17.17 -4.33 -3.28
N GLU A 253 -18.48 -4.49 -3.40
CA GLU A 253 -19.44 -3.83 -2.52
C GLU A 253 -19.58 -4.63 -1.22
N VAL A 254 -19.35 -3.94 -0.11
CA VAL A 254 -19.45 -4.49 1.24
C VAL A 254 -20.66 -3.88 1.91
N SER A 255 -21.53 -4.72 2.45
CA SER A 255 -22.71 -4.27 3.20
C SER A 255 -22.56 -4.60 4.67
N SER A 256 -22.84 -3.63 5.51
CA SER A 256 -23.03 -3.78 6.95
C SER A 256 -24.49 -3.49 7.31
N ALA A 257 -24.87 -3.72 8.58
CA ALA A 257 -26.23 -3.42 9.03
C ALA A 257 -26.66 -1.96 8.84
N SER A 258 -25.70 -1.03 8.82
CA SER A 258 -25.95 0.42 8.77
C SER A 258 -25.50 1.10 7.48
N SER A 259 -24.65 0.47 6.67
CA SER A 259 -24.10 1.10 5.46
C SER A 259 -23.54 0.09 4.47
N SER A 260 -23.54 0.47 3.19
CA SER A 260 -22.81 -0.23 2.14
C SER A 260 -21.75 0.70 1.56
N PHE A 261 -20.60 0.14 1.21
CA PHE A 261 -19.51 0.86 0.58
C PHE A 261 -18.72 -0.05 -0.37
N VAL A 262 -18.01 0.54 -1.30
CA VAL A 262 -17.17 -0.19 -2.26
C VAL A 262 -15.72 -0.10 -1.80
N MET A 263 -15.02 -1.23 -1.82
CA MET A 263 -13.58 -1.31 -1.57
C MET A 263 -12.86 -1.77 -2.84
N ASN A 264 -11.67 -1.23 -3.06
CA ASN A 264 -10.73 -1.77 -4.03
C ASN A 264 -9.81 -2.77 -3.33
N VAL A 265 -9.85 -4.04 -3.74
CA VAL A 265 -9.22 -5.13 -3.01
C VAL A 265 -8.42 -6.06 -3.92
N LEU A 266 -7.50 -6.80 -3.30
CA LEU A 266 -6.90 -8.02 -3.83
C LEU A 266 -7.88 -9.18 -3.64
N GLN A 267 -7.97 -10.07 -4.62
CA GLN A 267 -8.70 -11.32 -4.53
C GLN A 267 -7.71 -12.47 -4.41
N THR A 268 -7.99 -13.43 -3.52
CA THR A 268 -7.21 -14.66 -3.34
C THR A 268 -8.16 -15.86 -3.17
N ASP A 269 -7.71 -17.03 -3.52
CA ASP A 269 -8.37 -18.30 -3.21
C ASP A 269 -7.79 -18.97 -1.95
N ALA A 270 -6.78 -18.36 -1.30
CA ALA A 270 -6.38 -18.75 0.04
C ALA A 270 -7.60 -18.68 0.97
N PRO A 271 -7.93 -19.76 1.70
CA PRO A 271 -9.11 -19.78 2.58
C PRO A 271 -9.05 -18.67 3.64
N ILE A 272 -10.00 -17.74 3.58
CA ILE A 272 -10.20 -16.68 4.56
C ILE A 272 -11.45 -17.05 5.39
N ASN A 273 -11.25 -17.26 6.68
CA ASN A 273 -12.28 -17.69 7.62
C ASN A 273 -12.39 -16.70 8.78
N SER A 274 -13.42 -16.86 9.60
CA SER A 274 -13.57 -16.10 10.84
C SER A 274 -12.32 -16.27 11.72
N GLY A 275 -11.69 -15.14 12.10
CA GLY A 275 -10.45 -15.10 12.86
C GLY A 275 -9.22 -14.72 12.02
N ASN A 276 -9.17 -14.97 10.70
CA ASN A 276 -8.09 -14.48 9.85
C ASN A 276 -8.20 -12.97 9.53
N SER A 277 -9.40 -12.37 9.71
CA SER A 277 -9.62 -10.94 9.51
C SER A 277 -8.59 -10.10 10.27
N GLY A 278 -7.97 -9.15 9.58
CA GLY A 278 -6.92 -8.29 10.10
C GLY A 278 -5.51 -8.90 10.01
N GLY A 279 -5.40 -10.17 9.64
CA GLY A 279 -4.13 -10.85 9.46
C GLY A 279 -3.41 -10.46 8.16
N PRO A 280 -2.10 -10.75 8.06
CA PRO A 280 -1.34 -10.47 6.87
C PRO A 280 -1.67 -11.44 5.74
N LEU A 281 -1.87 -10.91 4.53
CA LEU A 281 -1.71 -11.64 3.28
C LEU A 281 -0.28 -11.45 2.82
N CYS A 282 0.47 -12.53 2.61
CA CYS A 282 1.90 -12.50 2.31
C CYS A 282 2.21 -13.11 0.95
N ASN A 283 3.29 -12.66 0.33
CA ASN A 283 3.91 -13.29 -0.83
C ASN A 283 4.88 -14.41 -0.42
N VAL A 284 5.45 -15.12 -1.39
CA VAL A 284 6.41 -16.22 -1.16
C VAL A 284 7.72 -15.82 -0.45
N ASN A 285 8.02 -14.52 -0.33
CA ASN A 285 9.17 -14.04 0.42
C ASN A 285 8.85 -13.82 1.92
N GLY A 286 7.59 -13.95 2.33
CA GLY A 286 7.10 -13.61 3.66
C GLY A 286 6.83 -12.12 3.86
N GLU A 287 6.72 -11.36 2.76
CA GLU A 287 6.42 -9.93 2.80
C GLU A 287 4.90 -9.71 2.75
N VAL A 288 4.40 -8.82 3.59
CA VAL A 288 2.97 -8.51 3.68
C VAL A 288 2.55 -7.62 2.50
N ILE A 289 1.61 -8.11 1.70
CA ILE A 289 1.06 -7.47 0.51
C ILE A 289 -0.37 -6.97 0.69
N GLY A 290 -1.02 -7.35 1.79
CA GLY A 290 -2.37 -6.90 2.12
C GLY A 290 -2.82 -7.36 3.50
N ILE A 291 -4.01 -6.89 3.90
CA ILE A 291 -4.71 -7.29 5.13
C ILE A 291 -5.92 -8.13 4.76
N THR A 292 -5.99 -9.37 5.22
CA THR A 292 -7.13 -10.26 4.97
C THR A 292 -8.41 -9.69 5.56
N ASN A 293 -9.52 -9.83 4.83
CA ASN A 293 -10.79 -9.24 5.22
C ASN A 293 -11.96 -10.20 4.93
N MET A 294 -12.48 -10.81 5.98
CA MET A 294 -13.60 -11.74 5.86
C MET A 294 -14.96 -11.04 5.67
N LYS A 295 -15.10 -9.77 6.13
CA LYS A 295 -16.33 -8.99 5.96
C LYS A 295 -16.75 -8.85 4.49
N ILE A 296 -15.78 -8.92 3.58
CA ILE A 296 -15.97 -8.81 2.14
C ILE A 296 -16.33 -10.17 1.52
N SER A 297 -15.94 -11.28 2.18
CA SER A 297 -16.15 -12.62 1.66
C SER A 297 -17.64 -12.96 1.64
N ASN A 298 -18.15 -13.39 0.48
CA ASN A 298 -19.50 -13.93 0.38
C ASN A 298 -19.48 -15.37 0.90
N THR A 299 -20.12 -15.64 2.03
CA THR A 299 -20.15 -16.94 2.70
C THR A 299 -20.75 -18.07 1.86
N THR A 300 -21.36 -17.75 0.72
CA THR A 300 -21.98 -18.73 -0.18
C THR A 300 -21.04 -19.18 -1.31
N VAL A 301 -19.87 -18.56 -1.48
CA VAL A 301 -18.92 -18.88 -2.55
C VAL A 301 -17.56 -19.23 -1.94
N GLU A 302 -17.20 -20.50 -1.98
CA GLU A 302 -15.86 -20.96 -1.59
C GLU A 302 -14.79 -20.49 -2.58
N GLY A 303 -13.55 -20.26 -2.10
CA GLY A 303 -12.43 -19.87 -2.95
C GLY A 303 -12.43 -18.40 -3.37
N MET A 304 -13.22 -17.56 -2.72
CA MET A 304 -13.22 -16.10 -2.92
C MET A 304 -12.91 -15.38 -1.63
N GLY A 305 -11.63 -15.22 -1.34
CA GLY A 305 -11.12 -14.37 -0.27
C GLY A 305 -10.69 -13.00 -0.80
N PHE A 306 -10.68 -12.01 0.09
CA PHE A 306 -10.29 -10.64 -0.26
C PHE A 306 -9.32 -10.07 0.78
N ALA A 307 -8.46 -9.15 0.33
CA ALA A 307 -7.55 -8.43 1.19
C ALA A 307 -7.46 -6.96 0.77
N ILE A 308 -7.33 -6.09 1.75
CA ILE A 308 -7.05 -4.67 1.56
C ILE A 308 -5.58 -4.55 1.11
N PRO A 309 -5.26 -3.87 0.00
CA PRO A 309 -3.88 -3.65 -0.42
C PRO A 309 -3.05 -3.00 0.69
N ILE A 310 -1.79 -3.42 0.83
CA ILE A 310 -0.94 -2.94 1.93
C ILE A 310 -0.69 -1.44 1.85
N GLU A 311 -0.56 -0.88 0.65
CA GLU A 311 -0.36 0.56 0.44
C GLU A 311 -1.54 1.36 1.01
N THR A 312 -2.76 0.91 0.73
CA THR A 312 -3.98 1.52 1.29
C THR A 312 -3.97 1.46 2.82
N ALA A 313 -3.65 0.30 3.39
CA ALA A 313 -3.62 0.14 4.84
C ALA A 313 -2.58 1.06 5.51
N ILE A 314 -1.40 1.17 4.91
CA ILE A 314 -0.31 2.01 5.43
C ILE A 314 -0.64 3.50 5.30
N GLU A 315 -1.33 3.92 4.25
CA GLU A 315 -1.80 5.31 4.12
C GLU A 315 -2.67 5.72 5.32
N TYR A 316 -3.67 4.89 5.66
CA TYR A 316 -4.53 5.14 6.81
C TYR A 316 -3.77 5.01 8.14
N ALA A 317 -2.91 4.00 8.28
CA ALA A 317 -2.11 3.81 9.48
C ALA A 317 -1.23 5.03 9.79
N ASN A 318 -0.60 5.62 8.78
CA ASN A 318 0.21 6.83 8.95
C ASN A 318 -0.63 8.02 9.43
N LYS A 319 -1.85 8.20 8.87
CA LYS A 319 -2.77 9.25 9.35
C LYS A 319 -3.13 9.05 10.82
N PHE A 320 -3.42 7.82 11.25
CA PHE A 320 -3.74 7.53 12.65
C PHE A 320 -2.55 7.80 13.58
N ILE A 321 -1.36 7.33 13.23
CA ILE A 321 -0.14 7.53 14.03
C ILE A 321 0.20 9.01 14.17
N ASN A 322 0.05 9.77 13.08
CA ASN A 322 0.27 11.21 13.06
C ASN A 322 -0.89 12.02 13.66
N LYS A 323 -1.98 11.37 14.08
CA LYS A 323 -3.21 12.01 14.57
C LYS A 323 -3.84 12.95 13.54
N GLU A 324 -3.71 12.62 12.27
CA GLU A 324 -4.30 13.35 11.16
C GLU A 324 -5.77 12.93 10.99
N ALA A 325 -6.65 13.91 10.82
CA ALA A 325 -8.06 13.64 10.55
C ALA A 325 -8.23 13.04 9.14
N ILE A 326 -9.08 12.01 9.04
CA ILE A 326 -9.52 11.50 7.75
C ILE A 326 -10.64 12.40 7.25
N ILE A 327 -10.30 13.30 6.35
CA ILE A 327 -11.25 14.26 5.78
C ILE A 327 -11.72 13.73 4.42
N ARG A 328 -13.03 13.51 4.29
CA ARG A 328 -13.65 13.08 3.04
C ARG A 328 -14.40 14.21 2.37
N PRO A 329 -14.37 14.26 1.04
CA PRO A 329 -15.16 15.26 0.29
C PRO A 329 -16.64 15.01 0.47
N TYR A 330 -17.39 16.12 0.51
CA TYR A 330 -18.82 16.14 0.78
C TYR A 330 -19.53 17.13 -0.15
N LEU A 331 -20.77 16.79 -0.50
CA LEU A 331 -21.61 17.60 -1.37
C LEU A 331 -22.77 18.29 -0.65
N GLY A 332 -23.23 17.72 0.45
CA GLY A 332 -24.41 18.19 1.18
C GLY A 332 -25.72 17.66 0.58
N ILE A 333 -25.78 16.36 0.30
CA ILE A 333 -26.99 15.66 -0.16
C ILE A 333 -27.31 14.47 0.73
N SER A 334 -28.60 14.23 0.94
CA SER A 334 -29.14 12.94 1.39
C SER A 334 -29.58 12.14 0.17
N MET A 335 -29.30 10.85 0.16
CA MET A 335 -29.45 10.06 -1.06
C MET A 335 -29.82 8.59 -0.79
N TYR A 336 -30.54 7.98 -1.74
CA TYR A 336 -30.81 6.54 -1.82
C TYR A 336 -30.39 6.01 -3.20
N ASP A 337 -30.31 4.68 -3.29
CA ASP A 337 -30.14 4.01 -4.58
C ASP A 337 -31.37 4.24 -5.45
N ALA A 338 -31.18 4.79 -6.64
CA ALA A 338 -32.28 5.06 -7.54
C ALA A 338 -33.01 3.78 -7.98
N SER A 339 -32.30 2.64 -7.99
CA SER A 339 -32.89 1.32 -8.26
C SER A 339 -33.89 0.84 -7.19
N SER A 340 -33.76 1.32 -5.94
CA SER A 340 -34.71 1.03 -4.87
C SER A 340 -35.98 1.87 -4.92
N THR A 341 -36.01 2.92 -5.74
CA THR A 341 -37.17 3.81 -5.98
C THR A 341 -38.09 3.23 -7.04
N ILE A 342 -39.22 3.93 -7.29
CA ILE A 342 -40.12 3.62 -8.40
C ILE A 342 -39.47 3.77 -9.78
N LEU A 343 -38.34 4.48 -9.85
CA LEU A 343 -37.63 4.74 -11.13
C LEU A 343 -36.92 3.48 -11.65
N LYS A 344 -36.53 2.56 -10.78
CA LYS A 344 -35.84 1.28 -11.13
C LYS A 344 -34.65 1.50 -12.08
N LYS A 345 -33.88 2.55 -11.88
CA LYS A 345 -32.72 2.92 -12.69
C LYS A 345 -31.45 2.87 -11.85
N ASP A 346 -30.32 2.64 -12.50
CA ASP A 346 -29.00 2.85 -11.88
C ASP A 346 -28.80 4.33 -11.57
N GLY A 347 -28.06 4.59 -10.49
CA GLY A 347 -27.75 5.94 -10.04
C GLY A 347 -28.15 6.23 -8.60
N VAL A 348 -28.04 7.47 -8.24
CA VAL A 348 -28.31 7.98 -6.89
C VAL A 348 -29.45 8.98 -6.92
N TYR A 349 -30.53 8.65 -6.23
CA TYR A 349 -31.67 9.54 -6.05
C TYR A 349 -31.41 10.55 -4.93
N VAL A 350 -31.47 11.82 -5.23
CA VAL A 350 -31.30 12.93 -4.27
C VAL A 350 -32.61 13.10 -3.50
N VAL A 351 -32.59 12.83 -2.21
CA VAL A 351 -33.73 12.92 -1.30
C VAL A 351 -33.87 14.34 -0.72
N ALA A 352 -32.71 14.91 -0.37
CA ALA A 352 -32.64 16.25 0.16
C ALA A 352 -31.29 16.89 -0.18
N VAL A 353 -31.29 18.22 -0.28
CA VAL A 353 -30.10 19.03 -0.47
C VAL A 353 -29.98 19.98 0.73
N GLU A 354 -28.83 19.92 1.42
CA GLU A 354 -28.57 20.81 2.57
C GLU A 354 -28.44 22.25 2.11
N GLU A 355 -29.06 23.17 2.84
CA GLU A 355 -28.96 24.60 2.56
C GLU A 355 -27.50 25.08 2.62
N ASN A 356 -27.15 25.98 1.74
CA ASN A 356 -25.79 26.54 1.62
C ASN A 356 -24.67 25.53 1.31
N SER A 357 -25.01 24.28 1.05
CA SER A 357 -24.06 23.23 0.63
C SER A 357 -23.51 23.50 -0.78
N SER A 358 -22.46 22.75 -1.17
CA SER A 358 -21.93 22.77 -2.54
C SER A 358 -22.97 22.31 -3.56
N ALA A 359 -23.77 21.30 -3.22
CA ALA A 359 -24.86 20.81 -4.06
C ALA A 359 -25.97 21.88 -4.24
N SER A 360 -26.37 22.57 -3.16
CA SER A 360 -27.35 23.64 -3.19
C SER A 360 -26.89 24.80 -4.09
N LYS A 361 -25.64 25.26 -3.90
CA LYS A 361 -25.03 26.31 -4.71
C LYS A 361 -24.92 25.95 -6.19
N ALA A 362 -24.73 24.71 -6.48
CA ALA A 362 -24.66 24.15 -7.83
C ALA A 362 -26.05 23.91 -8.46
N GLY A 363 -27.14 24.11 -7.71
CA GLY A 363 -28.52 23.99 -8.18
C GLY A 363 -29.06 22.58 -8.28
N LEU A 364 -28.41 21.57 -7.58
CA LEU A 364 -29.02 20.27 -7.37
C LEU A 364 -30.28 20.40 -6.51
N LYS A 365 -31.25 19.54 -6.75
CA LYS A 365 -32.56 19.56 -6.08
C LYS A 365 -33.00 18.15 -5.69
N GLU A 366 -33.92 18.08 -4.75
CA GLU A 366 -34.68 16.87 -4.49
C GLU A 366 -35.31 16.34 -5.80
N GLY A 367 -35.29 15.06 -6.01
CA GLY A 367 -35.80 14.37 -7.19
C GLY A 367 -34.79 14.23 -8.33
N ASP A 368 -33.61 14.80 -8.24
CA ASP A 368 -32.54 14.57 -9.21
C ASP A 368 -32.01 13.13 -9.07
N VAL A 369 -31.62 12.50 -10.18
CA VAL A 369 -30.96 11.21 -10.20
C VAL A 369 -29.55 11.36 -10.75
N ILE A 370 -28.54 11.29 -9.91
CA ILE A 370 -27.14 11.39 -10.33
C ILE A 370 -26.75 10.08 -10.98
N THR A 371 -26.30 10.13 -12.23
CA THR A 371 -25.95 8.96 -13.05
C THR A 371 -24.46 8.85 -13.33
N LYS A 372 -23.69 9.97 -13.23
CA LYS A 372 -22.23 9.95 -13.39
C LYS A 372 -21.58 10.96 -12.45
N ILE A 373 -20.35 10.65 -12.06
CA ILE A 373 -19.37 11.58 -11.50
C ILE A 373 -18.19 11.59 -12.48
N ASP A 374 -17.88 12.78 -12.99
CA ASP A 374 -17.03 12.97 -14.17
C ASP A 374 -17.51 12.07 -15.33
N ASP A 375 -16.68 11.19 -15.85
CA ASP A 375 -17.06 10.26 -16.93
C ASP A 375 -17.47 8.86 -16.41
N VAL A 376 -17.45 8.65 -15.07
CA VAL A 376 -17.72 7.34 -14.47
C VAL A 376 -19.21 7.18 -14.18
N ALA A 377 -19.83 6.14 -14.76
CA ALA A 377 -21.22 5.79 -14.48
C ALA A 377 -21.39 5.27 -13.05
N ILE A 378 -22.43 5.74 -12.38
CA ILE A 378 -22.77 5.41 -10.99
C ILE A 378 -23.93 4.43 -10.98
N LYS A 379 -23.74 3.29 -10.30
CA LYS A 379 -24.77 2.26 -10.12
C LYS A 379 -25.69 2.55 -8.94
N ASN A 380 -25.09 2.93 -7.81
CA ASN A 380 -25.78 3.14 -6.54
C ASN A 380 -24.98 4.09 -5.63
N THR A 381 -25.45 4.30 -4.40
CA THR A 381 -24.85 5.19 -3.41
C THR A 381 -23.45 4.76 -2.98
N SER A 382 -23.18 3.45 -2.90
CA SER A 382 -21.86 2.91 -2.54
C SER A 382 -20.81 3.24 -3.60
N TYR A 383 -21.14 3.05 -4.88
CA TYR A 383 -20.28 3.41 -6.00
C TYR A 383 -20.12 4.93 -6.12
N PHE A 384 -21.17 5.71 -5.82
CA PHE A 384 -21.07 7.14 -5.80
C PHE A 384 -20.07 7.65 -4.75
N LYS A 385 -20.17 7.15 -3.51
CA LYS A 385 -19.22 7.47 -2.44
C LYS A 385 -17.79 7.03 -2.80
N TYR A 386 -17.64 5.85 -3.38
CA TYR A 386 -16.34 5.34 -3.80
C TYR A 386 -15.67 6.25 -4.84
N GLU A 387 -16.40 6.69 -5.87
CA GLU A 387 -15.85 7.60 -6.88
C GLU A 387 -15.61 9.00 -6.29
N LEU A 388 -16.52 9.51 -5.45
CA LEU A 388 -16.37 10.80 -4.78
C LEU A 388 -15.13 10.84 -3.88
N TYR A 389 -14.84 9.78 -3.14
CA TYR A 389 -13.73 9.72 -2.17
C TYR A 389 -12.36 9.52 -2.81
N LYS A 390 -12.26 9.40 -4.12
CA LYS A 390 -11.00 9.49 -4.86
C LYS A 390 -10.50 10.92 -5.03
N HIS A 391 -11.39 11.90 -4.83
CA HIS A 391 -11.08 13.31 -4.91
C HIS A 391 -10.71 13.87 -3.54
N ASN A 392 -10.01 15.00 -3.56
CA ASN A 392 -9.68 15.74 -2.36
C ASN A 392 -10.69 16.86 -2.09
N VAL A 393 -10.73 17.31 -0.84
CA VAL A 393 -11.44 18.54 -0.52
C VAL A 393 -10.80 19.70 -1.27
N GLY A 394 -11.64 20.49 -1.95
CA GLY A 394 -11.22 21.59 -2.82
C GLY A 394 -11.19 21.25 -4.30
N ASP A 395 -11.16 19.97 -4.67
CA ASP A 395 -11.28 19.54 -6.07
C ASP A 395 -12.64 19.87 -6.64
N THR A 396 -12.74 19.85 -7.94
CA THR A 396 -13.97 20.12 -8.68
C THR A 396 -14.34 18.88 -9.48
N VAL A 397 -15.60 18.42 -9.34
CA VAL A 397 -16.15 17.28 -10.08
C VAL A 397 -17.33 17.71 -10.93
N THR A 398 -17.57 17.01 -12.03
CA THR A 398 -18.76 17.18 -12.87
C THR A 398 -19.75 16.09 -12.58
N LEU A 399 -20.94 16.44 -12.10
CA LEU A 399 -22.05 15.49 -11.94
C LEU A 399 -22.95 15.54 -13.18
N THR A 400 -23.26 14.36 -13.72
CA THR A 400 -24.33 14.18 -14.71
C THR A 400 -25.54 13.64 -13.97
N TYR A 401 -26.69 14.26 -14.14
CA TYR A 401 -27.94 13.88 -13.47
C TYR A 401 -29.16 14.01 -14.37
N LEU A 402 -30.20 13.27 -14.05
CA LEU A 402 -31.51 13.36 -14.68
C LEU A 402 -32.45 14.20 -13.80
N ARG A 403 -33.10 15.18 -14.39
CA ARG A 403 -34.23 15.96 -13.83
C ARG A 403 -35.38 15.93 -14.83
N ASN A 404 -36.53 15.44 -14.43
CA ASN A 404 -37.68 15.25 -15.32
C ASN A 404 -37.31 14.41 -16.59
N ASN A 405 -36.52 13.37 -16.42
CA ASN A 405 -35.99 12.51 -17.48
C ASN A 405 -35.08 13.21 -18.52
N LYS A 406 -34.66 14.43 -18.29
CA LYS A 406 -33.71 15.18 -19.13
C LYS A 406 -32.34 15.15 -18.45
N GLU A 407 -31.30 14.92 -19.23
CA GLU A 407 -29.91 14.92 -18.74
C GLU A 407 -29.43 16.36 -18.57
N HIS A 408 -28.77 16.58 -17.45
CA HIS A 408 -28.12 17.83 -17.08
C HIS A 408 -26.71 17.56 -16.57
N LYS A 409 -25.85 18.56 -16.68
CA LYS A 409 -24.48 18.49 -16.09
C LYS A 409 -24.30 19.73 -15.21
N VAL A 410 -23.58 19.52 -14.11
CA VAL A 410 -23.17 20.59 -13.21
C VAL A 410 -21.79 20.32 -12.63
N THR A 411 -21.02 21.39 -12.52
CA THR A 411 -19.67 21.33 -11.93
C THR A 411 -19.75 21.80 -10.49
N ILE A 412 -19.21 21.01 -9.56
CA ILE A 412 -19.31 21.24 -8.12
C ILE A 412 -17.94 21.21 -7.48
N LYS A 413 -17.60 22.23 -6.68
CA LYS A 413 -16.41 22.22 -5.83
C LYS A 413 -16.70 21.45 -4.55
N LEU A 414 -15.83 20.48 -4.24
CA LEU A 414 -15.95 19.62 -3.07
C LEU A 414 -15.51 20.35 -1.81
N VAL A 415 -16.23 20.13 -0.72
CA VAL A 415 -15.94 20.70 0.61
C VAL A 415 -15.73 19.59 1.62
N ALA A 416 -15.12 19.89 2.76
CA ALA A 416 -15.03 18.94 3.87
C ALA A 416 -16.44 18.70 4.46
N SER A 417 -16.68 17.45 4.91
CA SER A 417 -17.84 17.19 5.74
C SER A 417 -17.66 17.85 7.11
N ASN A 418 -18.63 18.65 7.52
CA ASN A 418 -18.67 19.19 8.89
C ASN A 418 -19.27 18.19 9.89
N LYS A 419 -19.71 17.03 9.42
CA LYS A 419 -20.21 15.93 10.25
C LYS A 419 -19.08 14.93 10.40
N ASN A 420 -18.79 14.52 11.64
CA ASN A 420 -17.99 13.33 11.89
C ASN A 420 -18.71 12.14 11.24
N VAL A 421 -18.17 11.63 10.14
CA VAL A 421 -18.75 10.51 9.39
C VAL A 421 -18.25 9.21 10.00
#